data_620434e79a0a1e77e20c1681c23f3d37
#
_entry.id   620434e79a0a1e77e20c1681c23f3d37
#
_cell.length_a   1.000
_cell.length_b   1.000
_cell.length_c   1.000
_cell.angle_alpha   90.00
_cell.angle_beta   90.00
_cell.angle_gamma   90.00
#
_symmetry.space_group_name_H-M   'P 1'
#
loop_
_entity.id
_entity.type
_entity.pdbx_description
1 polymer ?
#
loop_
_entity_poly.entity_id
_entity_poly.type
_entity_poly.pdbx_seq_one_letter_code
_entity_poly.pdbx_strand_id
1 'polypeptide(L)'
;AITCRAKTNPSAYLGKSPSVIVTNLADTPAANGLVAKQPFQPVVTQAMIDSCQPLNPFGYNQMTQAAKDYVTAQQFYAFENVQTFMQGSVTGDLFELPGGPLGVALAAERRTTKNDYWVDDVSRYGRTRSAAISATQYETEAQEYGVEVNIPVLGNGFNLPFAQRLEINSAVRWSKQTGEAATFVNQQGATVSPTYDGDWSKIWL
;
A
#
# COMPACT_ATOMS: atom_id res chain seq x y z
N ALA A 1 23.41 -35.41 -26.22
CA ALA A 1 22.15 -35.22 -25.53
C ALA A 1 22.25 -34.09 -24.53
N ILE A 2 21.28 -33.22 -24.48
CA ILE A 2 21.21 -32.17 -23.45
C ILE A 2 20.62 -32.81 -22.18
N THR A 3 21.36 -32.71 -21.06
CA THR A 3 20.96 -33.31 -19.79
C THR A 3 21.01 -32.25 -18.68
N CYS A 4 20.19 -32.44 -17.63
CA CYS A 4 20.25 -31.61 -16.45
C CYS A 4 21.57 -31.90 -15.70
N ARG A 5 22.42 -30.89 -15.58
CA ARG A 5 23.71 -31.00 -14.92
C ARG A 5 23.60 -31.45 -13.44
N ALA A 6 22.55 -31.04 -12.75
CA ALA A 6 22.30 -31.42 -11.36
C ALA A 6 22.00 -32.92 -11.19
N LYS A 7 21.49 -33.63 -12.22
CA LYS A 7 21.29 -35.10 -12.20
C LYS A 7 22.60 -35.87 -12.28
N THR A 8 23.58 -35.30 -12.98
CA THR A 8 24.93 -35.94 -13.16
C THR A 8 25.92 -35.48 -12.11
N ASN A 9 25.75 -34.30 -11.55
CA ASN A 9 26.55 -33.74 -10.49
C ASN A 9 25.67 -32.94 -9.53
N PRO A 10 25.23 -33.53 -8.42
CA PRO A 10 24.35 -32.89 -7.44
C PRO A 10 24.91 -31.59 -6.84
N SER A 11 26.25 -31.41 -6.85
CA SER A 11 26.87 -30.19 -6.35
C SER A 11 26.85 -29.02 -7.35
N ALA A 12 26.38 -29.26 -8.57
CA ALA A 12 26.38 -28.27 -9.66
C ALA A 12 25.04 -27.53 -9.82
N TYR A 13 24.13 -27.65 -8.84
CA TYR A 13 22.89 -26.85 -8.89
C TYR A 13 23.17 -25.37 -8.60
N LEU A 14 22.48 -24.50 -9.33
CA LEU A 14 22.69 -23.07 -9.26
C LEU A 14 22.12 -22.41 -7.97
N GLY A 15 21.41 -23.16 -7.14
CA GLY A 15 20.86 -22.69 -5.87
C GLY A 15 21.89 -22.31 -4.80
N LYS A 16 23.20 -22.49 -5.08
CA LYS A 16 24.29 -22.00 -4.25
C LYS A 16 24.87 -20.66 -4.71
N SER A 17 24.30 -20.04 -5.71
CA SER A 17 24.80 -18.73 -6.08
C SER A 17 24.54 -17.74 -4.94
N PRO A 18 25.57 -17.20 -4.31
CA PRO A 18 25.41 -16.18 -3.29
C PRO A 18 24.80 -14.89 -3.85
N SER A 19 24.68 -14.79 -5.17
CA SER A 19 24.03 -13.66 -5.83
C SER A 19 22.50 -13.75 -5.86
N VAL A 20 21.93 -14.87 -5.50
CA VAL A 20 20.51 -14.90 -5.10
C VAL A 20 20.41 -14.44 -3.65
N ILE A 21 20.95 -13.31 -3.40
CA ILE A 21 20.80 -12.55 -2.16
C ILE A 21 19.44 -11.87 -2.16
N VAL A 22 18.42 -12.63 -2.43
CA VAL A 22 17.06 -12.27 -2.06
C VAL A 22 16.89 -12.42 -0.54
N THR A 23 17.80 -13.12 0.12
CA THR A 23 17.90 -13.19 1.58
C THR A 23 17.97 -11.81 2.24
N ASN A 24 18.59 -10.84 1.58
CA ASN A 24 18.73 -9.52 2.19
C ASN A 24 17.48 -8.65 2.07
N LEU A 25 16.55 -8.97 1.17
CA LEU A 25 15.26 -8.27 1.11
C LEU A 25 14.31 -8.69 2.24
N ALA A 26 14.46 -9.94 2.72
CA ALA A 26 13.69 -10.43 3.85
C ALA A 26 14.25 -9.93 5.19
N ASP A 27 15.54 -9.62 5.21
CA ASP A 27 16.27 -9.19 6.39
C ASP A 27 16.52 -7.68 6.44
N THR A 28 16.31 -6.95 5.36
CA THR A 28 16.35 -5.48 5.39
C THR A 28 15.03 -4.96 5.91
N PRO A 29 15.03 -4.15 6.98
CA PRO A 29 13.85 -3.39 7.33
C PRO A 29 13.44 -2.58 6.10
N ALA A 30 12.23 -2.76 5.62
CA ALA A 30 11.67 -1.79 4.72
C ALA A 30 11.80 -0.41 5.40
N ALA A 31 11.92 0.64 4.63
CA ALA A 31 12.10 1.99 5.16
C ALA A 31 11.02 2.40 6.18
N ASN A 32 9.94 1.64 6.27
CA ASN A 32 8.83 1.74 7.21
C ASN A 32 8.91 0.75 8.40
N GLY A 33 10.02 0.02 8.57
CA GLY A 33 10.19 -0.95 9.67
C GLY A 33 9.46 -2.28 9.48
N LEU A 34 8.81 -2.50 8.35
CA LEU A 34 8.09 -3.74 8.06
C LEU A 34 9.07 -4.81 7.54
N VAL A 35 9.46 -5.73 8.41
CA VAL A 35 10.31 -6.86 8.04
C VAL A 35 9.48 -8.13 8.06
N ALA A 36 9.11 -8.61 6.88
CA ALA A 36 8.61 -9.96 6.77
C ALA A 36 9.78 -10.94 6.83
N LYS A 37 9.92 -11.70 7.90
CA LYS A 37 10.88 -12.81 7.97
C LYS A 37 10.41 -13.90 7.04
N GLN A 38 10.93 -13.91 5.82
CA GLN A 38 10.64 -14.94 4.84
C GLN A 38 11.86 -15.86 4.72
N PRO A 39 11.71 -17.17 4.76
CA PRO A 39 12.80 -18.09 4.47
C PRO A 39 13.10 -18.05 2.99
N PHE A 40 14.02 -17.19 2.59
CA PHE A 40 14.35 -16.90 1.20
C PHE A 40 15.44 -17.76 0.62
N GLN A 41 15.77 -18.85 1.20
CA GLN A 41 16.64 -19.79 0.50
C GLN A 41 15.76 -20.74 -0.29
N PRO A 42 15.79 -20.71 -1.62
CA PRO A 42 15.24 -21.82 -2.37
C PRO A 42 16.04 -23.05 -2.01
N VAL A 43 15.54 -23.82 -1.05
CA VAL A 43 16.09 -25.12 -0.74
C VAL A 43 15.84 -25.98 -1.97
N VAL A 44 16.89 -26.25 -2.74
CA VAL A 44 16.79 -27.18 -3.85
C VAL A 44 16.61 -28.56 -3.27
N THR A 45 15.42 -29.11 -3.42
CA THR A 45 15.07 -30.44 -2.95
C THR A 45 15.51 -31.50 -3.95
N GLN A 46 15.72 -32.74 -3.48
CA GLN A 46 15.99 -33.86 -4.39
C GLN A 46 14.88 -34.01 -5.46
N ALA A 47 13.64 -33.84 -5.08
CA ALA A 47 12.50 -33.88 -6.00
C ALA A 47 12.62 -32.83 -7.14
N MET A 48 13.15 -31.64 -6.85
CA MET A 48 13.40 -30.62 -7.89
C MET A 48 14.52 -31.06 -8.85
N ILE A 49 15.54 -31.72 -8.35
CA ILE A 49 16.62 -32.27 -9.18
C ILE A 49 16.09 -33.40 -10.04
N ASP A 50 15.30 -34.31 -9.49
CA ASP A 50 14.76 -35.45 -10.18
C ASP A 50 13.74 -35.07 -11.26
N SER A 51 12.96 -34.04 -11.01
CA SER A 51 12.00 -33.49 -11.97
C SER A 51 12.62 -32.58 -13.03
N CYS A 52 13.89 -32.23 -12.92
CA CYS A 52 14.56 -31.33 -13.85
C CYS A 52 14.45 -31.78 -15.30
N GLN A 53 14.02 -30.89 -16.16
CA GLN A 53 13.94 -31.08 -17.61
C GLN A 53 15.06 -30.29 -18.31
N PRO A 54 15.78 -30.93 -19.26
CA PRO A 54 16.82 -30.23 -20.02
C PRO A 54 16.19 -29.17 -20.92
N LEU A 55 16.71 -27.97 -20.83
CA LEU A 55 16.27 -26.83 -21.64
C LEU A 55 17.25 -26.58 -22.79
N ASN A 56 16.74 -26.54 -24.02
CA ASN A 56 17.50 -26.06 -25.15
C ASN A 56 17.04 -24.64 -25.54
N PRO A 57 17.82 -23.59 -25.20
CA PRO A 57 17.46 -22.22 -25.54
C PRO A 57 17.86 -21.82 -26.96
N PHE A 58 18.56 -22.70 -27.68
CA PHE A 58 19.11 -22.40 -29.00
C PHE A 58 18.21 -22.90 -30.13
N GLY A 59 17.95 -22.02 -31.06
CA GLY A 59 17.12 -22.30 -32.23
C GLY A 59 15.60 -22.08 -32.00
N TYR A 60 14.91 -21.86 -33.13
CA TYR A 60 13.49 -21.61 -33.11
C TYR A 60 12.74 -22.89 -32.72
N ASN A 61 11.85 -22.79 -31.76
CA ASN A 61 10.94 -23.85 -31.29
C ASN A 61 11.61 -25.16 -30.81
N GLN A 62 12.86 -25.06 -30.29
CA GLN A 62 13.64 -26.21 -29.83
C GLN A 62 13.36 -26.63 -28.38
N MET A 63 12.55 -25.86 -27.65
CA MET A 63 12.11 -26.23 -26.30
C MET A 63 11.00 -27.26 -26.35
N THR A 64 11.19 -28.38 -25.67
CA THR A 64 10.13 -29.39 -25.50
C THR A 64 9.01 -28.84 -24.59
N GLN A 65 7.80 -29.38 -24.74
CA GLN A 65 6.69 -28.98 -23.87
C GLN A 65 7.01 -29.24 -22.38
N ALA A 66 7.59 -30.37 -22.06
CA ALA A 66 8.03 -30.72 -20.71
C ALA A 66 9.04 -29.69 -20.12
N ALA A 67 9.95 -29.17 -20.96
CA ALA A 67 10.88 -28.13 -20.52
C ALA A 67 10.14 -26.79 -20.30
N LYS A 68 9.19 -26.45 -21.15
CA LYS A 68 8.34 -25.24 -20.95
C LYS A 68 7.55 -25.34 -19.65
N ASP A 69 6.88 -26.46 -19.42
CA ASP A 69 6.07 -26.70 -18.22
C ASP A 69 6.93 -26.66 -16.94
N TYR A 70 8.16 -27.14 -17.03
CA TYR A 70 9.10 -27.11 -15.91
C TYR A 70 9.57 -25.70 -15.54
N VAL A 71 9.78 -24.80 -16.52
CA VAL A 71 10.30 -23.43 -16.29
C VAL A 71 9.22 -22.37 -16.21
N THR A 72 7.97 -22.72 -16.44
CA THR A 72 6.84 -21.78 -16.33
C THR A 72 6.00 -22.06 -15.09
N ALA A 73 5.54 -21.03 -14.45
CA ALA A 73 4.59 -21.10 -13.37
C ALA A 73 3.55 -19.99 -13.54
N GLN A 74 2.31 -20.29 -13.17
CA GLN A 74 1.29 -19.28 -13.05
C GLN A 74 1.51 -18.52 -11.73
N GLN A 75 1.43 -17.21 -11.81
CA GLN A 75 1.43 -16.31 -10.65
C GLN A 75 0.03 -15.80 -10.42
N PHE A 76 -0.38 -15.82 -9.18
CA PHE A 76 -1.66 -15.29 -8.74
C PHE A 76 -1.44 -14.25 -7.66
N TYR A 77 -2.16 -13.17 -7.77
CA TYR A 77 -2.29 -12.19 -6.71
C TYR A 77 -3.72 -11.70 -6.66
N ALA A 78 -4.15 -11.35 -5.47
CA ALA A 78 -5.43 -10.70 -5.26
C ALA A 78 -5.21 -9.43 -4.45
N PHE A 79 -5.95 -8.41 -4.79
CA PHE A 79 -5.95 -7.15 -4.09
C PHE A 79 -7.40 -6.77 -3.79
N GLU A 80 -7.69 -6.54 -2.53
CA GLU A 80 -8.97 -6.04 -2.08
C GLU A 80 -8.75 -4.71 -1.35
N ASN A 81 -9.52 -3.71 -1.74
CA ASN A 81 -9.57 -2.42 -1.07
C ASN A 81 -11.00 -2.13 -0.70
N VAL A 82 -11.26 -2.07 0.59
CA VAL A 82 -12.60 -1.74 1.12
C VAL A 82 -12.52 -0.40 1.82
N GLN A 83 -13.29 0.56 1.34
CA GLN A 83 -13.41 1.86 1.94
C GLN A 83 -14.83 2.06 2.48
N THR A 84 -14.90 2.40 3.75
CA THR A 84 -16.14 2.81 4.40
C THR A 84 -15.99 4.26 4.83
N PHE A 85 -16.94 5.10 4.46
CA PHE A 85 -16.93 6.48 4.90
C PHE A 85 -18.31 6.91 5.41
N MET A 86 -18.30 7.81 6.36
CA MET A 86 -19.46 8.49 6.88
C MET A 86 -19.16 9.98 6.88
N GLN A 87 -20.04 10.76 6.29
CA GLN A 87 -19.90 12.20 6.21
C GLN A 87 -21.23 12.87 6.60
N GLY A 88 -21.10 13.96 7.31
CA GLY A 88 -22.23 14.84 7.63
C GLY A 88 -21.84 16.29 7.46
N SER A 89 -22.74 17.12 6.97
CA SER A 89 -22.53 18.56 6.87
C SER A 89 -23.81 19.32 7.21
N VAL A 90 -23.64 20.49 7.79
CA VAL A 90 -24.71 21.44 8.10
C VAL A 90 -24.25 22.81 7.65
N THR A 91 -25.11 23.48 6.89
CA THR A 91 -24.88 24.85 6.41
C THR A 91 -26.09 25.72 6.74
N GLY A 92 -25.87 26.97 7.01
CA GLY A 92 -26.97 27.91 7.25
C GLY A 92 -26.49 29.29 7.62
N ASP A 93 -27.45 30.19 7.68
CA ASP A 93 -27.25 31.56 8.12
C ASP A 93 -27.58 31.66 9.61
N LEU A 94 -26.70 32.28 10.39
CA LEU A 94 -26.88 32.41 11.84
C LEU A 94 -27.67 33.66 12.20
N PHE A 95 -27.29 34.81 11.69
CA PHE A 95 -27.96 36.09 11.93
C PHE A 95 -27.57 37.10 10.85
N GLU A 96 -28.35 38.15 10.73
CA GLU A 96 -28.13 39.25 9.79
C GLU A 96 -27.09 40.23 10.32
N LEU A 97 -26.07 40.49 9.48
CA LEU A 97 -25.11 41.58 9.64
C LEU A 97 -25.51 42.76 8.72
N PRO A 98 -24.96 43.96 8.92
CA PRO A 98 -25.26 45.08 8.04
C PRO A 98 -24.95 44.82 6.56
N GLY A 99 -23.99 43.94 6.25
CA GLY A 99 -23.62 43.52 4.89
C GLY A 99 -24.42 42.36 4.36
N GLY A 100 -25.20 41.66 5.16
CA GLY A 100 -25.97 40.45 4.81
C GLY A 100 -25.91 39.36 5.86
N PRO A 101 -26.45 38.17 5.61
CA PRO A 101 -26.45 37.08 6.55
C PRO A 101 -25.05 36.48 6.79
N LEU A 102 -24.72 36.20 8.04
CA LEU A 102 -23.53 35.45 8.43
C LEU A 102 -23.71 33.98 8.10
N GLY A 103 -23.04 33.51 7.05
CA GLY A 103 -23.07 32.12 6.63
C GLY A 103 -22.06 31.26 7.42
N VAL A 104 -22.49 30.07 7.82
CA VAL A 104 -21.64 29.06 8.49
C VAL A 104 -21.85 27.71 7.85
N ALA A 105 -20.76 26.98 7.64
CA ALA A 105 -20.76 25.58 7.25
C ALA A 105 -19.93 24.76 8.22
N LEU A 106 -20.49 23.61 8.64
CA LEU A 106 -19.81 22.61 9.46
C LEU A 106 -19.80 21.30 8.69
N ALA A 107 -18.68 20.61 8.72
CA ALA A 107 -18.55 19.28 8.12
C ALA A 107 -17.78 18.36 9.04
N ALA A 108 -18.15 17.08 9.05
CA ALA A 108 -17.43 16.03 9.72
C ALA A 108 -17.38 14.79 8.83
N GLU A 109 -16.23 14.15 8.75
CA GLU A 109 -16.02 12.93 7.99
C GLU A 109 -15.22 11.93 8.82
N ARG A 110 -15.60 10.65 8.72
CA ARG A 110 -14.82 9.51 9.18
C ARG A 110 -14.72 8.52 8.04
N ARG A 111 -13.50 8.10 7.73
CA ARG A 111 -13.20 7.18 6.66
C ARG A 111 -12.28 6.07 7.19
N THR A 112 -12.67 4.83 6.94
CA THR A 112 -11.83 3.65 7.19
C THR A 112 -11.50 3.01 5.86
N THR A 113 -10.25 2.70 5.62
CA THR A 113 -9.77 2.01 4.42
C THR A 113 -9.00 0.77 4.84
N LYS A 114 -9.46 -0.39 4.38
CA LYS A 114 -8.80 -1.69 4.56
C LYS A 114 -8.22 -2.11 3.24
N ASN A 115 -6.96 -2.53 3.27
CA ASN A 115 -6.26 -3.07 2.11
C ASN A 115 -5.77 -4.47 2.45
N ASP A 116 -6.08 -5.41 1.60
CA ASP A 116 -5.61 -6.79 1.66
C ASP A 116 -4.97 -7.15 0.32
N TYR A 117 -3.69 -7.47 0.36
CA TYR A 117 -2.93 -7.89 -0.78
C TYR A 117 -2.39 -9.29 -0.53
N TRP A 118 -2.89 -10.23 -1.30
CA TRP A 118 -2.49 -11.63 -1.25
C TRP A 118 -1.68 -12.01 -2.48
N VAL A 119 -0.68 -12.85 -2.27
CA VAL A 119 0.15 -13.44 -3.33
C VAL A 119 0.33 -14.93 -3.08
N ASP A 120 0.48 -15.67 -4.17
CA ASP A 120 0.77 -17.11 -4.12
C ASP A 120 2.18 -17.41 -3.60
N ASP A 121 2.42 -18.66 -3.23
CA ASP A 121 3.71 -19.09 -2.70
C ASP A 121 4.85 -19.00 -3.72
N VAL A 122 4.55 -19.13 -5.02
CA VAL A 122 5.56 -19.04 -6.07
C VAL A 122 6.14 -17.62 -6.12
N SER A 123 5.26 -16.62 -6.04
CA SER A 123 5.63 -15.20 -5.99
C SER A 123 6.23 -14.82 -4.63
N ARG A 124 5.62 -15.31 -3.54
CA ARG A 124 6.04 -15.03 -2.18
C ARG A 124 7.46 -15.49 -1.88
N TYR A 125 7.83 -16.66 -2.37
CA TYR A 125 9.17 -17.21 -2.19
C TYR A 125 10.17 -16.83 -3.30
N GLY A 126 9.84 -15.89 -4.17
CA GLY A 126 10.73 -15.43 -5.22
C GLY A 126 11.13 -16.51 -6.20
N ARG A 127 10.27 -17.51 -6.42
CA ARG A 127 10.51 -18.63 -7.35
C ARG A 127 10.21 -18.26 -8.81
N THR A 128 10.08 -16.99 -9.09
CA THR A 128 9.80 -16.44 -10.40
C THR A 128 10.96 -15.57 -10.87
N ARG A 129 10.85 -15.02 -12.06
CA ARG A 129 11.77 -14.03 -12.57
C ARG A 129 11.76 -12.72 -11.74
N SER A 130 10.63 -12.42 -11.12
CA SER A 130 10.46 -11.23 -10.29
C SER A 130 11.04 -11.43 -8.89
N ALA A 131 11.32 -10.32 -8.22
CA ALA A 131 11.63 -10.36 -6.79
C ALA A 131 10.46 -10.97 -5.99
N ALA A 132 10.78 -11.50 -4.82
CA ALA A 132 9.77 -11.95 -3.90
C ALA A 132 8.83 -10.81 -3.50
N ILE A 133 7.56 -11.12 -3.41
CA ILE A 133 6.50 -10.17 -3.07
C ILE A 133 5.83 -10.66 -1.80
N SER A 134 5.78 -9.82 -0.77
CA SER A 134 5.08 -10.15 0.47
C SER A 134 3.59 -9.84 0.36
N ALA A 135 2.76 -10.68 0.95
CA ALA A 135 1.39 -10.33 1.26
C ALA A 135 1.39 -9.20 2.30
N THR A 136 0.47 -8.27 2.17
CA THR A 136 0.34 -7.14 3.07
C THR A 136 -1.11 -6.88 3.41
N GLN A 137 -1.36 -6.56 4.67
CA GLN A 137 -2.66 -6.13 5.15
C GLN A 137 -2.47 -4.89 6.00
N TYR A 138 -3.27 -3.88 5.75
CA TYR A 138 -3.26 -2.69 6.58
C TYR A 138 -4.64 -2.03 6.60
N GLU A 139 -4.93 -1.38 7.69
CA GLU A 139 -6.13 -0.57 7.89
C GLU A 139 -5.72 0.85 8.25
N THR A 140 -6.38 1.82 7.66
CA THR A 140 -6.22 3.23 8.01
C THR A 140 -7.55 3.85 8.34
N GLU A 141 -7.57 4.70 9.35
CA GLU A 141 -8.71 5.51 9.73
C GLU A 141 -8.33 6.98 9.60
N ALA A 142 -9.20 7.76 8.96
CA ALA A 142 -9.09 9.21 8.89
C ALA A 142 -10.34 9.84 9.51
N GLN A 143 -10.12 10.85 10.35
CA GLN A 143 -11.17 11.68 10.94
C GLN A 143 -10.90 13.12 10.55
N GLU A 144 -11.92 13.80 10.05
CA GLU A 144 -11.81 15.16 9.58
C GLU A 144 -12.99 16.01 10.05
N TYR A 145 -12.70 17.22 10.44
CA TYR A 145 -13.67 18.23 10.83
C TYR A 145 -13.35 19.53 10.11
N GLY A 146 -14.38 20.16 9.56
CA GLY A 146 -14.29 21.44 8.87
C GLY A 146 -15.25 22.45 9.42
N VAL A 147 -14.80 23.70 9.48
CA VAL A 147 -15.62 24.86 9.77
C VAL A 147 -15.32 25.92 8.74
N GLU A 148 -16.35 26.47 8.15
CA GLU A 148 -16.27 27.58 7.20
C GLU A 148 -17.21 28.69 7.63
N VAL A 149 -16.76 29.93 7.50
CA VAL A 149 -17.50 31.13 7.86
C VAL A 149 -17.42 32.12 6.71
N ASN A 150 -18.57 32.62 6.30
CA ASN A 150 -18.71 33.72 5.34
C ASN A 150 -19.27 34.94 6.08
N ILE A 151 -18.47 36.01 6.13
CA ILE A 151 -18.82 37.24 6.82
C ILE A 151 -19.02 38.35 5.77
N PRO A 152 -20.27 38.70 5.41
CA PRO A 152 -20.54 39.84 4.56
C PRO A 152 -20.36 41.15 5.37
N VAL A 153 -19.31 41.88 5.02
CA VAL A 153 -18.96 43.16 5.69
C VAL A 153 -19.73 44.33 5.07
N LEU A 154 -19.81 44.33 3.74
CA LEU A 154 -20.53 45.36 2.95
C LEU A 154 -21.51 44.65 2.03
N GLY A 155 -22.71 45.21 1.89
CA GLY A 155 -23.80 44.70 1.07
C GLY A 155 -25.14 45.16 1.61
N ASN A 156 -26.26 44.63 1.05
CA ASN A 156 -27.64 44.92 1.52
C ASN A 156 -27.95 46.40 1.79
N GLY A 157 -27.38 47.32 1.00
CA GLY A 157 -27.56 48.75 1.20
C GLY A 157 -26.55 49.40 2.15
N PHE A 158 -25.76 48.60 2.90
CA PHE A 158 -24.63 49.08 3.67
C PHE A 158 -23.37 49.11 2.80
N ASN A 159 -23.15 50.22 2.10
CA ASN A 159 -22.13 50.34 1.07
C ASN A 159 -21.22 51.56 1.35
N LEU A 160 -19.98 51.48 0.91
CA LEU A 160 -19.06 52.59 0.84
C LEU A 160 -18.96 53.13 -0.58
N PRO A 161 -18.62 54.44 -0.79
CA PRO A 161 -18.53 55.05 -2.12
C PRO A 161 -17.62 54.29 -3.10
N PHE A 162 -16.66 53.53 -2.58
CA PHE A 162 -15.66 52.80 -3.41
C PHE A 162 -15.83 51.27 -3.33
N ALA A 163 -16.71 50.73 -2.46
CA ALA A 163 -16.89 49.31 -2.28
C ALA A 163 -18.38 49.03 -2.01
N GLN A 164 -19.01 48.36 -2.95
CA GLN A 164 -20.44 47.99 -2.86
C GLN A 164 -20.64 46.63 -2.18
N ARG A 165 -19.66 45.76 -2.21
CA ARG A 165 -19.67 44.45 -1.60
C ARG A 165 -18.28 44.09 -1.09
N LEU A 166 -18.23 43.57 0.14
CA LEU A 166 -17.03 43.03 0.74
C LEU A 166 -17.45 41.85 1.59
N GLU A 167 -16.83 40.69 1.33
CA GLU A 167 -17.05 39.45 2.06
C GLU A 167 -15.70 38.90 2.51
N ILE A 168 -15.66 38.33 3.70
CA ILE A 168 -14.52 37.62 4.26
C ILE A 168 -14.94 36.16 4.37
N ASN A 169 -14.27 35.29 3.61
CA ASN A 169 -14.42 33.86 3.72
C ASN A 169 -13.21 33.29 4.48
N SER A 170 -13.48 32.47 5.45
CA SER A 170 -12.44 31.76 6.22
C SER A 170 -12.88 30.34 6.49
N ALA A 171 -11.96 29.41 6.29
CA ALA A 171 -12.19 28.00 6.59
C ALA A 171 -11.04 27.44 7.39
N VAL A 172 -11.34 26.47 8.25
CA VAL A 172 -10.37 25.69 8.97
C VAL A 172 -10.76 24.22 8.92
N ARG A 173 -9.78 23.37 8.66
CA ARG A 173 -9.94 21.92 8.63
C ARG A 173 -8.94 21.28 9.59
N TRP A 174 -9.45 20.36 10.40
CA TRP A 174 -8.64 19.49 11.24
C TRP A 174 -8.74 18.09 10.70
N SER A 175 -7.61 17.40 10.62
CA SER A 175 -7.56 16.00 10.22
C SER A 175 -6.63 15.22 11.13
N LYS A 176 -7.03 13.99 11.45
CA LYS A 176 -6.22 13.01 12.15
C LYS A 176 -6.26 11.71 11.37
N GLN A 177 -5.12 11.06 11.22
CA GLN A 177 -5.01 9.79 10.55
C GLN A 177 -4.30 8.78 11.45
N THR A 178 -4.89 7.60 11.57
CA THR A 178 -4.30 6.46 12.28
C THR A 178 -4.19 5.28 11.33
N GLY A 179 -3.30 4.35 11.61
CA GLY A 179 -3.12 3.16 10.78
C GLY A 179 -2.57 1.99 11.58
N GLU A 180 -2.96 0.80 11.14
CA GLU A 180 -2.48 -0.46 11.67
C GLU A 180 -2.14 -1.40 10.50
N ALA A 181 -1.00 -2.07 10.58
CA ALA A 181 -0.61 -3.11 9.63
C ALA A 181 -0.63 -4.47 10.29
N ALA A 182 -0.72 -5.52 9.45
CA ALA A 182 -0.72 -6.89 9.94
C ALA A 182 0.50 -7.20 10.81
N THR A 183 0.26 -7.93 11.85
CA THR A 183 1.28 -8.39 12.79
C THR A 183 2.29 -9.30 12.09
N PHE A 184 3.55 -9.10 12.34
CA PHE A 184 4.63 -9.95 11.85
C PHE A 184 5.69 -10.22 12.93
N VAL A 185 6.52 -11.23 12.69
CA VAL A 185 7.66 -11.53 13.58
C VAL A 185 8.91 -10.90 12.99
N ASN A 186 9.55 -10.00 13.75
CA ASN A 186 10.78 -9.34 13.33
C ASN A 186 12.01 -10.28 13.39
N GLN A 187 13.18 -9.81 12.96
CA GLN A 187 14.43 -10.57 12.97
C GLN A 187 14.85 -11.05 14.37
N GLN A 188 14.47 -10.30 15.39
CA GLN A 188 14.78 -10.64 16.79
C GLN A 188 13.79 -11.66 17.37
N GLY A 189 12.82 -12.13 16.58
CA GLY A 189 11.79 -13.07 16.99
C GLY A 189 10.63 -12.43 17.76
N ALA A 190 10.59 -11.12 17.88
CA ALA A 190 9.49 -10.42 18.53
C ALA A 190 8.30 -10.24 17.57
N THR A 191 7.10 -10.43 18.09
CA THR A 191 5.87 -10.11 17.37
C THR A 191 5.67 -8.59 17.36
N VAL A 192 5.48 -8.02 16.19
CA VAL A 192 5.32 -6.57 15.98
C VAL A 192 4.01 -6.33 15.24
N SER A 193 3.22 -5.42 15.78
CA SER A 193 2.02 -4.88 15.14
C SER A 193 2.27 -3.40 14.88
N PRO A 194 2.71 -3.03 13.66
CA PRO A 194 3.00 -1.64 13.35
C PRO A 194 1.72 -0.82 13.37
N THR A 195 1.76 0.24 14.14
CA THR A 195 0.68 1.22 14.23
C THR A 195 1.21 2.60 13.90
N TYR A 196 0.37 3.40 13.32
CA TYR A 196 0.59 4.82 13.09
C TYR A 196 -0.52 5.60 13.80
N ASP A 197 -0.15 6.49 14.70
CA ASP A 197 -1.07 7.42 15.34
C ASP A 197 -0.57 8.83 15.06
N GLY A 198 -1.16 9.46 14.05
CA GLY A 198 -0.81 10.82 13.65
C GLY A 198 -1.45 11.85 14.55
N ASP A 199 -0.73 12.92 14.79
CA ASP A 199 -1.27 14.09 15.47
C ASP A 199 -2.30 14.82 14.61
N TRP A 200 -3.18 15.60 15.26
CA TRP A 200 -4.11 16.46 14.56
C TRP A 200 -3.36 17.51 13.74
N SER A 201 -3.56 17.47 12.43
CA SER A 201 -3.11 18.53 11.53
C SER A 201 -4.21 19.58 11.34
N LYS A 202 -3.81 20.83 11.10
CA LYS A 202 -4.71 21.96 10.94
C LYS A 202 -4.33 22.76 9.71
N ILE A 203 -5.29 23.00 8.83
CA ILE A 203 -5.12 23.80 7.64
C ILE A 203 -6.08 24.98 7.71
N TRP A 204 -5.58 26.18 7.42
CA TRP A 204 -6.36 27.39 7.23
C TRP A 204 -6.50 27.71 5.75
N LEU A 205 -7.67 28.10 5.32
CA LEU A 205 -8.00 28.53 3.97
C LEU A 205 -8.64 29.92 3.98
#